data_5f8721273ccd082d152cf4d247cfd4fa
#
_entry.id   5f8721273ccd082d152cf4d247cfd4fa
#
_cell.length_a   1.000
_cell.length_b   1.000
_cell.length_c   1.000
_cell.angle_alpha   90.00
_cell.angle_beta   90.00
_cell.angle_gamma   90.00
#
_symmetry.space_group_name_H-M   'P 1'
#
loop_
_entity.id
_entity.type
_entity.pdbx_description
1 polymer ?
#
loop_
_entity_poly.entity_id
_entity_poly.type
_entity_poly.pdbx_seq_one_letter_code
_entity_poly.pdbx_strand_id
1 'polypeptide(L)'
;VLGALAAAGFSIDRPFPHWLAKAYRGGYYIDVIYSSGNGIARVDDRWFEHAVAGEVLERPVRLVPPEEMLWSKSFIMERERYDGADIAHLLRALASTLDWRRLIERFGGYWRVLLSHAVLFGFVYPGERDRIPAWVMETLVGRLEQDLRTPSSDERICQGTILSRQQYLPDVELWGY
;
A
#
# COMPACT_ATOMS: atom_id res chain seq x y z
N VAL A 1 21.20 5.18 0.17
CA VAL A 1 21.16 4.06 -0.78
C VAL A 1 21.78 4.46 -2.11
N LEU A 2 21.26 5.46 -2.85
CA LEU A 2 21.75 5.82 -4.20
C LEU A 2 23.25 6.16 -4.24
N GLY A 3 23.76 6.92 -3.24
CA GLY A 3 25.17 7.23 -3.14
C GLY A 3 26.06 5.98 -2.96
N ALA A 4 25.60 5.00 -2.19
CA ALA A 4 26.33 3.75 -2.01
C ALA A 4 26.34 2.91 -3.32
N LEU A 5 25.23 2.89 -4.05
CA LEU A 5 25.18 2.23 -5.36
C LEU A 5 26.07 2.92 -6.39
N ALA A 6 26.09 4.25 -6.43
CA ALA A 6 26.99 5.00 -7.29
C ALA A 6 28.46 4.70 -6.97
N ALA A 7 28.83 4.70 -5.68
CA ALA A 7 30.18 4.35 -5.24
C ALA A 7 30.56 2.88 -5.58
N ALA A 8 29.58 1.99 -5.68
CA ALA A 8 29.76 0.61 -6.14
C ALA A 8 29.79 0.45 -7.66
N GLY A 9 29.81 1.54 -8.42
CA GLY A 9 29.94 1.55 -9.88
C GLY A 9 28.62 1.38 -10.65
N PHE A 10 27.47 1.65 -10.01
CA PHE A 10 26.19 1.72 -10.71
C PHE A 10 25.99 3.13 -11.29
N SER A 11 25.45 3.21 -12.50
CA SER A 11 24.93 4.47 -13.03
C SER A 11 23.49 4.67 -12.53
N ILE A 12 23.22 5.88 -12.02
CA ILE A 12 21.93 6.20 -11.37
C ILE A 12 21.09 7.02 -12.34
N ASP A 13 19.86 6.57 -12.57
CA ASP A 13 18.79 7.30 -13.24
C ASP A 13 17.63 7.55 -12.29
N ARG A 14 16.90 8.66 -12.47
CA ARG A 14 15.72 9.02 -11.66
C ARG A 14 14.54 9.33 -12.58
N PRO A 15 13.95 8.30 -13.20
CA PRO A 15 12.85 8.51 -14.13
C PRO A 15 11.63 9.14 -13.46
N PHE A 16 11.45 8.88 -12.15
CA PHE A 16 10.39 9.45 -11.33
C PHE A 16 10.97 9.95 -9.99
N PRO A 17 11.51 11.20 -9.95
CA PRO A 17 12.27 11.68 -8.79
C PRO A 17 11.53 11.66 -7.45
N HIS A 18 10.18 11.60 -7.45
CA HIS A 18 9.37 11.60 -6.24
C HIS A 18 9.14 10.21 -5.64
N TRP A 19 9.42 9.09 -6.37
CA TRP A 19 9.17 7.76 -5.84
C TRP A 19 10.14 6.65 -6.30
N LEU A 20 10.81 6.79 -7.47
CA LEU A 20 11.62 5.72 -8.06
C LEU A 20 12.93 6.25 -8.64
N ALA A 21 14.03 5.59 -8.29
CA ALA A 21 15.29 5.66 -9.01
C ALA A 21 15.68 4.27 -9.53
N LYS A 22 16.50 4.25 -10.58
CA LYS A 22 17.08 3.03 -11.15
C LYS A 22 18.61 3.08 -11.06
N ALA A 23 19.21 1.97 -10.69
CA ALA A 23 20.65 1.79 -10.67
C ALA A 23 21.04 0.70 -11.67
N TYR A 24 21.85 1.04 -12.67
CA TYR A 24 22.24 0.15 -13.76
C TYR A 24 23.69 -0.28 -13.66
N ARG A 25 23.97 -1.56 -13.91
CA ARG A 25 25.32 -2.10 -14.02
C ARG A 25 25.34 -3.38 -14.87
N GLY A 26 26.18 -3.41 -15.94
CA GLY A 26 26.42 -4.62 -16.73
C GLY A 26 25.18 -5.26 -17.35
N GLY A 27 24.23 -4.47 -17.83
CA GLY A 27 22.98 -4.96 -18.43
C GLY A 27 21.86 -5.31 -17.41
N TYR A 28 22.15 -5.23 -16.11
CA TYR A 28 21.17 -5.41 -15.02
C TYR A 28 20.77 -4.06 -14.43
N TYR A 29 19.61 -4.01 -13.80
CA TYR A 29 19.19 -2.83 -13.02
C TYR A 29 18.51 -3.23 -11.71
N ILE A 30 18.54 -2.28 -10.79
CA ILE A 30 17.88 -2.36 -9.48
C ILE A 30 16.92 -1.17 -9.41
N ASP A 31 15.65 -1.43 -9.12
CA ASP A 31 14.69 -0.39 -8.78
C ASP A 31 14.87 0.00 -7.31
N VAL A 32 15.09 1.28 -7.06
CA VAL A 32 15.16 1.86 -5.72
C VAL A 32 13.88 2.66 -5.50
N ILE A 33 12.92 2.01 -4.83
CA ILE A 33 11.61 2.59 -4.55
C ILE A 33 11.64 3.19 -3.15
N TYR A 34 11.28 4.47 -3.01
CA TYR A 34 11.28 5.20 -1.74
C TYR A 34 9.94 5.88 -1.44
N SER A 35 8.96 5.71 -2.32
CA SER A 35 7.55 6.08 -2.13
C SER A 35 6.69 5.29 -3.12
N SER A 36 5.37 5.39 -2.99
CA SER A 36 4.45 5.00 -4.08
C SER A 36 4.27 6.15 -5.07
N GLY A 37 3.88 5.84 -6.31
CA GLY A 37 3.67 6.85 -7.36
C GLY A 37 2.63 7.92 -6.99
N ASN A 38 1.65 7.56 -6.15
CA ASN A 38 0.64 8.47 -5.60
C ASN A 38 1.09 9.23 -4.33
N GLY A 39 2.31 8.98 -3.84
CA GLY A 39 2.89 9.64 -2.66
C GLY A 39 2.37 9.16 -1.29
N ILE A 40 1.41 8.23 -1.25
CA ILE A 40 0.80 7.74 0.01
C ILE A 40 1.76 6.87 0.80
N ALA A 41 2.40 5.90 0.14
CA ALA A 41 3.27 4.94 0.79
C ALA A 41 4.73 5.38 0.72
N ARG A 42 5.07 6.42 1.48
CA ARG A 42 6.45 6.85 1.64
C ARG A 42 7.20 5.87 2.54
N VAL A 43 8.40 5.46 2.10
CA VAL A 43 9.29 4.65 2.92
C VAL A 43 9.83 5.51 4.07
N ASP A 44 9.46 5.15 5.29
CA ASP A 44 9.87 5.79 6.53
C ASP A 44 10.62 4.80 7.43
N ASP A 45 11.03 5.23 8.63
CA ASP A 45 11.81 4.41 9.55
C ASP A 45 11.06 3.17 10.03
N ARG A 46 9.73 3.19 10.07
CA ARG A 46 8.88 2.05 10.44
C ARG A 46 9.09 0.82 9.53
N TRP A 47 9.42 1.05 8.25
CA TRP A 47 9.74 -0.04 7.33
C TRP A 47 10.99 -0.81 7.76
N PHE A 48 11.92 -0.15 8.42
CA PHE A 48 13.18 -0.75 8.89
C PHE A 48 13.07 -1.28 10.32
N GLU A 49 12.33 -0.60 11.19
CA GLU A 49 12.10 -1.01 12.58
C GLU A 49 11.39 -2.35 12.66
N HIS A 50 10.39 -2.57 11.81
CA HIS A 50 9.59 -3.79 11.76
C HIS A 50 10.03 -4.77 10.66
N ALA A 51 11.15 -4.51 9.98
CA ALA A 51 11.65 -5.38 8.91
C ALA A 51 11.96 -6.79 9.44
N VAL A 52 11.50 -7.79 8.68
CA VAL A 52 11.69 -9.19 9.04
C VAL A 52 13.01 -9.70 8.49
N ALA A 53 13.78 -10.44 9.30
CA ALA A 53 14.97 -11.11 8.82
C ALA A 53 14.58 -12.22 7.83
N GLY A 54 15.28 -12.29 6.70
CA GLY A 54 15.06 -13.29 5.68
C GLY A 54 16.32 -13.59 4.90
N GLU A 55 16.21 -14.48 3.94
CA GLU A 55 17.32 -14.87 3.06
C GLU A 55 16.86 -14.83 1.60
N VAL A 56 17.68 -14.24 0.75
CA VAL A 56 17.47 -14.22 -0.71
C VAL A 56 18.80 -14.60 -1.37
N LEU A 57 18.79 -15.65 -2.18
CA LEU A 57 19.98 -16.17 -2.87
C LEU A 57 21.16 -16.39 -1.90
N GLU A 58 20.90 -17.07 -0.78
CA GLU A 58 21.89 -17.38 0.27
C GLU A 58 22.51 -16.12 0.94
N ARG A 59 21.84 -14.99 0.82
CA ARG A 59 22.26 -13.74 1.45
C ARG A 59 21.24 -13.30 2.49
N PRO A 60 21.67 -12.95 3.70
CA PRO A 60 20.78 -12.39 4.70
C PRO A 60 20.29 -11.01 4.26
N VAL A 61 18.98 -10.81 4.33
CA VAL A 61 18.31 -9.56 3.95
C VAL A 61 17.30 -9.16 5.02
N ARG A 62 16.91 -7.90 4.99
CA ARG A 62 15.74 -7.40 5.72
C ARG A 62 14.58 -7.28 4.74
N LEU A 63 13.56 -8.08 4.99
CA LEU A 63 12.33 -8.06 4.20
C LEU A 63 11.40 -6.95 4.69
N VAL A 64 10.69 -6.34 3.76
CA VAL A 64 9.67 -5.34 4.09
C VAL A 64 8.59 -5.98 4.95
N PRO A 65 8.12 -5.31 6.03
CA PRO A 65 7.02 -5.83 6.84
C PRO A 65 5.75 -6.00 6.01
N PRO A 66 4.96 -7.06 6.25
CA PRO A 66 3.76 -7.31 5.47
C PRO A 66 2.72 -6.19 5.57
N GLU A 67 2.66 -5.48 6.69
CA GLU A 67 1.74 -4.35 6.87
C GLU A 67 2.08 -3.17 5.95
N GLU A 68 3.36 -2.84 5.78
CA GLU A 68 3.81 -1.82 4.83
C GLU A 68 3.59 -2.27 3.39
N MET A 69 3.75 -3.56 3.09
CA MET A 69 3.45 -4.11 1.78
C MET A 69 1.95 -4.00 1.48
N LEU A 70 1.09 -4.39 2.42
CA LEU A 70 -0.36 -4.20 2.31
C LEU A 70 -0.71 -2.73 2.13
N TRP A 71 -0.15 -1.84 2.96
CA TRP A 71 -0.35 -0.41 2.86
C TRP A 71 0.00 0.13 1.48
N SER A 72 1.19 -0.16 0.97
CA SER A 72 1.67 0.38 -0.31
C SER A 72 0.86 -0.11 -1.51
N LYS A 73 0.40 -1.37 -1.49
CA LYS A 73 -0.34 -1.99 -2.58
C LYS A 73 -1.84 -1.65 -2.59
N SER A 74 -2.42 -1.35 -1.43
CA SER A 74 -3.86 -1.14 -1.29
C SER A 74 -4.42 0.04 -2.08
N PHE A 75 -3.58 1.01 -2.44
CA PHE A 75 -3.98 2.19 -3.20
C PHE A 75 -3.73 2.06 -4.70
N ILE A 76 -3.32 0.90 -5.20
CA ILE A 76 -3.11 0.67 -6.63
C ILE A 76 -4.37 0.07 -7.21
N MET A 77 -5.29 0.95 -7.65
CA MET A 77 -6.58 0.62 -8.24
C MET A 77 -6.75 1.29 -9.61
N GLU A 78 -5.68 1.27 -10.40
CA GLU A 78 -5.67 1.84 -11.73
C GLU A 78 -6.35 0.88 -12.73
N ARG A 79 -6.81 1.41 -13.84
CA ARG A 79 -7.43 0.62 -14.91
C ARG A 79 -6.50 -0.47 -15.43
N GLU A 80 -5.23 -0.12 -15.65
CA GLU A 80 -4.24 -1.03 -16.24
C GLU A 80 -3.44 -1.80 -15.17
N ARG A 81 -3.60 -1.43 -13.89
CA ARG A 81 -2.90 -2.05 -12.77
C ARG A 81 -3.75 -2.02 -11.51
N TYR A 82 -4.16 -3.19 -11.08
CA TYR A 82 -4.89 -3.41 -9.83
C TYR A 82 -4.18 -4.45 -8.97
N ASP A 83 -3.62 -4.05 -7.83
CA ASP A 83 -2.86 -4.93 -6.94
C ASP A 83 -3.77 -5.66 -5.92
N GLY A 84 -5.08 -5.67 -6.11
CA GLY A 84 -6.03 -6.32 -5.19
C GLY A 84 -5.86 -7.84 -5.05
N ALA A 85 -5.38 -8.52 -6.09
CA ALA A 85 -5.03 -9.93 -5.99
C ALA A 85 -3.83 -10.15 -5.05
N ASP A 86 -2.81 -9.30 -5.11
CA ASP A 86 -1.66 -9.36 -4.20
C ASP A 86 -2.09 -9.14 -2.75
N ILE A 87 -3.01 -8.18 -2.52
CA ILE A 87 -3.60 -7.94 -1.19
C ILE A 87 -4.32 -9.19 -0.68
N ALA A 88 -5.17 -9.79 -1.51
CA ALA A 88 -5.91 -11.00 -1.14
C ALA A 88 -4.96 -12.17 -0.81
N HIS A 89 -3.90 -12.35 -1.59
CA HIS A 89 -2.87 -13.37 -1.33
C HIS A 89 -2.08 -13.09 -0.06
N LEU A 90 -1.70 -11.85 0.21
CA LEU A 90 -1.01 -11.46 1.44
C LEU A 90 -1.91 -11.70 2.68
N LEU A 91 -3.18 -11.29 2.60
CA LEU A 91 -4.15 -11.56 3.68
C LEU A 91 -4.33 -13.07 3.90
N ARG A 92 -4.48 -13.84 2.83
CA ARG A 92 -4.60 -15.29 2.92
C ARG A 92 -3.38 -15.94 3.58
N ALA A 93 -2.18 -15.49 3.22
CA ALA A 93 -0.95 -16.06 3.75
C ALA A 93 -0.63 -15.62 5.19
N LEU A 94 -0.92 -14.36 5.54
CA LEU A 94 -0.32 -13.71 6.69
C LEU A 94 -1.32 -13.14 7.70
N ALA A 95 -2.64 -13.20 7.46
CA ALA A 95 -3.65 -12.55 8.33
C ALA A 95 -3.55 -12.96 9.81
N SER A 96 -3.12 -14.20 10.10
CA SER A 96 -2.94 -14.69 11.48
C SER A 96 -1.68 -14.13 12.18
N THR A 97 -0.74 -13.56 11.44
CA THR A 97 0.54 -13.06 11.96
C THR A 97 0.67 -11.54 11.85
N LEU A 98 -0.25 -10.88 11.12
CA LEU A 98 -0.28 -9.43 10.98
C LEU A 98 -0.50 -8.74 12.32
N ASP A 99 0.25 -7.66 12.55
CA ASP A 99 -0.12 -6.67 13.56
C ASP A 99 -1.26 -5.78 13.03
N TRP A 100 -2.49 -6.26 13.22
CA TRP A 100 -3.70 -5.57 12.76
C TRP A 100 -3.90 -4.20 13.42
N ARG A 101 -3.42 -3.98 14.65
CA ARG A 101 -3.52 -2.67 15.32
C ARG A 101 -2.65 -1.66 14.61
N ARG A 102 -1.40 -2.03 14.33
CA ARG A 102 -0.47 -1.24 13.56
C ARG A 102 -0.95 -1.00 12.12
N LEU A 103 -1.53 -2.01 11.49
CA LEU A 103 -2.08 -1.88 10.13
C LEU A 103 -3.26 -0.89 10.09
N ILE A 104 -4.22 -0.99 11.00
CA ILE A 104 -5.35 -0.06 11.11
C ILE A 104 -4.86 1.38 11.40
N GLU A 105 -3.87 1.53 12.28
CA GLU A 105 -3.23 2.82 12.56
C GLU A 105 -2.54 3.38 11.31
N ARG A 106 -1.83 2.54 10.54
CA ARG A 106 -1.15 2.93 9.31
C ARG A 106 -2.12 3.45 8.25
N PHE A 107 -3.28 2.82 8.11
CA PHE A 107 -4.33 3.31 7.22
C PHE A 107 -4.97 4.62 7.68
N GLY A 108 -5.08 4.85 9.00
CA GLY A 108 -5.61 6.09 9.55
C GLY A 108 -6.92 6.53 8.91
N GLY A 109 -6.93 7.72 8.28
CA GLY A 109 -8.09 8.27 7.56
C GLY A 109 -8.50 7.49 6.31
N TYR A 110 -7.62 6.65 5.78
CA TYR A 110 -7.88 5.79 4.60
C TYR A 110 -8.45 4.41 4.97
N TRP A 111 -8.98 4.25 6.17
CA TRP A 111 -9.51 2.98 6.67
C TRP A 111 -10.58 2.35 5.76
N ARG A 112 -11.29 3.15 4.95
CA ARG A 112 -12.25 2.65 3.96
C ARG A 112 -11.57 1.81 2.87
N VAL A 113 -10.35 2.13 2.50
CA VAL A 113 -9.56 1.33 1.55
C VAL A 113 -9.21 -0.02 2.17
N LEU A 114 -8.81 -0.06 3.44
CA LEU A 114 -8.59 -1.33 4.16
C LEU A 114 -9.88 -2.15 4.25
N LEU A 115 -11.00 -1.52 4.62
CA LEU A 115 -12.30 -2.20 4.69
C LEU A 115 -12.69 -2.80 3.34
N SER A 116 -12.52 -2.06 2.24
CA SER A 116 -12.86 -2.57 0.90
C SER A 116 -12.08 -3.84 0.55
N HIS A 117 -10.77 -3.88 0.84
CA HIS A 117 -9.96 -5.08 0.64
C HIS A 117 -10.35 -6.23 1.57
N ALA A 118 -10.71 -5.94 2.82
CA ALA A 118 -11.17 -6.97 3.76
C ALA A 118 -12.50 -7.60 3.32
N VAL A 119 -13.43 -6.78 2.80
CA VAL A 119 -14.69 -7.26 2.21
C VAL A 119 -14.44 -8.09 0.95
N LEU A 120 -13.57 -7.61 0.06
CA LEU A 120 -13.19 -8.33 -1.16
C LEU A 120 -12.49 -9.65 -0.84
N PHE A 121 -11.67 -9.71 0.20
CA PHE A 121 -11.04 -10.95 0.67
C PHE A 121 -12.08 -12.01 1.01
N GLY A 122 -13.13 -11.64 1.75
CA GLY A 122 -14.24 -12.55 2.09
C GLY A 122 -15.07 -12.99 0.87
N PHE A 123 -15.13 -12.15 -0.19
CA PHE A 123 -15.74 -12.52 -1.46
C PHE A 123 -14.85 -13.51 -2.25
N VAL A 124 -13.55 -13.26 -2.32
CA VAL A 124 -12.58 -14.10 -3.06
C VAL A 124 -12.39 -15.45 -2.38
N TYR A 125 -12.31 -15.45 -1.03
CA TYR A 125 -12.09 -16.64 -0.22
C TYR A 125 -13.18 -16.81 0.86
N PRO A 126 -14.42 -17.15 0.48
CA PRO A 126 -15.55 -17.19 1.44
C PRO A 126 -15.34 -18.18 2.57
N GLY A 127 -14.62 -19.28 2.33
CA GLY A 127 -14.26 -20.29 3.33
C GLY A 127 -13.09 -19.91 4.25
N GLU A 128 -12.40 -18.80 3.97
CA GLU A 128 -11.23 -18.33 4.74
C GLU A 128 -11.43 -16.92 5.32
N ARG A 129 -12.67 -16.39 5.27
CA ARG A 129 -12.98 -15.02 5.72
C ARG A 129 -12.64 -14.75 7.18
N ASP A 130 -12.68 -15.78 8.01
CA ASP A 130 -12.37 -15.76 9.43
C ASP A 130 -10.87 -15.65 9.74
N ARG A 131 -10.01 -15.72 8.73
CA ARG A 131 -8.59 -15.38 8.88
C ARG A 131 -8.39 -13.91 9.28
N ILE A 132 -9.29 -13.03 8.84
CA ILE A 132 -9.33 -11.66 9.36
C ILE A 132 -10.04 -11.71 10.71
N PRO A 133 -9.39 -11.28 11.80
CA PRO A 133 -9.99 -11.33 13.13
C PRO A 133 -11.32 -10.56 13.20
N ALA A 134 -12.32 -11.12 13.86
CA ALA A 134 -13.65 -10.51 13.97
C ALA A 134 -13.60 -9.06 14.47
N TRP A 135 -12.76 -8.78 15.49
CA TRP A 135 -12.61 -7.43 16.04
C TRP A 135 -12.10 -6.39 15.03
N VAL A 136 -11.32 -6.82 14.01
CA VAL A 136 -10.87 -5.94 12.91
C VAL A 136 -12.07 -5.51 12.07
N MET A 137 -12.88 -6.47 11.66
CA MET A 137 -14.12 -6.19 10.91
C MET A 137 -15.09 -5.35 11.72
N GLU A 138 -15.31 -5.68 12.99
CA GLU A 138 -16.14 -4.89 13.91
C GLU A 138 -15.64 -3.45 14.03
N THR A 139 -14.33 -3.25 14.15
CA THR A 139 -13.72 -1.92 14.22
C THR A 139 -13.98 -1.13 12.94
N LEU A 140 -13.75 -1.73 11.78
CA LEU A 140 -13.87 -1.03 10.49
C LEU A 140 -15.34 -0.78 10.12
N VAL A 141 -16.21 -1.75 10.37
CA VAL A 141 -17.67 -1.59 10.15
C VAL A 141 -18.24 -0.58 11.14
N GLY A 142 -17.82 -0.60 12.41
CA GLY A 142 -18.26 0.39 13.39
C GLY A 142 -17.89 1.84 13.01
N ARG A 143 -16.72 2.04 12.40
CA ARG A 143 -16.35 3.34 11.80
C ARG A 143 -17.30 3.74 10.66
N LEU A 144 -17.65 2.79 9.79
CA LEU A 144 -18.59 3.03 8.69
C LEU A 144 -19.98 3.39 9.22
N GLU A 145 -20.46 2.67 10.24
CA GLU A 145 -21.75 2.98 10.87
C GLU A 145 -21.77 4.35 11.53
N GLN A 146 -20.66 4.76 12.16
CA GLN A 146 -20.53 6.08 12.73
C GLN A 146 -20.58 7.16 11.65
N ASP A 147 -19.89 6.96 10.53
CA ASP A 147 -19.91 7.89 9.41
C ASP A 147 -21.30 8.06 8.79
N LEU A 148 -22.06 6.96 8.67
CA LEU A 148 -23.43 7.00 8.15
C LEU A 148 -24.39 7.83 9.04
N ARG A 149 -24.04 8.02 10.32
CA ARG A 149 -24.80 8.87 11.26
C ARG A 149 -24.32 10.31 11.27
N THR A 150 -23.16 10.59 10.69
CA THR A 150 -22.59 11.94 10.60
C THR A 150 -23.01 12.56 9.28
N PRO A 151 -23.52 13.80 9.26
CA PRO A 151 -23.81 14.50 8.01
C PRO A 151 -22.57 14.54 7.10
N SER A 152 -22.76 14.35 5.80
CA SER A 152 -21.68 14.51 4.82
C SER A 152 -21.17 15.95 4.83
N SER A 153 -19.87 16.12 4.60
CA SER A 153 -19.28 17.43 4.40
C SER A 153 -19.79 18.05 3.09
N ASP A 154 -20.00 19.35 3.07
CA ASP A 154 -20.27 20.11 1.84
C ASP A 154 -19.01 20.34 1.00
N GLU A 155 -17.84 19.94 1.51
CA GLU A 155 -16.58 20.05 0.80
C GLU A 155 -16.53 19.12 -0.41
N ARG A 156 -16.22 19.70 -1.56
CA ARG A 156 -16.04 18.96 -2.81
C ARG A 156 -14.61 18.45 -2.89
N ILE A 157 -14.38 17.24 -2.38
CA ILE A 157 -13.07 16.60 -2.33
C ILE A 157 -13.11 15.25 -3.03
N CYS A 158 -12.36 15.10 -4.12
CA CYS A 158 -12.15 13.81 -4.77
C CYS A 158 -10.85 13.17 -4.30
N GLN A 159 -10.92 12.14 -3.47
CA GLN A 159 -9.76 11.33 -3.06
C GLN A 159 -9.43 10.22 -4.07
N GLY A 160 -10.21 10.07 -5.14
CA GLY A 160 -10.01 9.03 -6.14
C GLY A 160 -8.64 9.10 -6.83
N THR A 161 -8.05 10.30 -6.93
CA THR A 161 -6.72 10.52 -7.52
C THR A 161 -5.59 9.75 -6.82
N ILE A 162 -5.77 9.35 -5.56
CA ILE A 162 -4.80 8.52 -4.83
C ILE A 162 -4.93 7.04 -5.18
N LEU A 163 -6.06 6.61 -5.71
CA LEU A 163 -6.32 5.24 -6.17
C LEU A 163 -5.96 5.09 -7.65
N SER A 164 -6.38 6.05 -8.47
CA SER A 164 -6.07 6.13 -9.90
C SER A 164 -6.07 7.59 -10.35
N ARG A 165 -4.88 8.16 -10.52
CA ARG A 165 -4.77 9.56 -10.94
C ARG A 165 -5.46 9.83 -12.27
N GLN A 166 -5.21 9.00 -13.28
CA GLN A 166 -5.74 9.21 -14.63
C GLN A 166 -7.27 9.14 -14.68
N GLN A 167 -7.88 8.26 -13.89
CA GLN A 167 -9.33 8.08 -13.92
C GLN A 167 -10.08 9.17 -13.15
N TYR A 168 -9.49 9.69 -12.07
CA TYR A 168 -10.15 10.68 -11.20
C TYR A 168 -9.63 12.12 -11.36
N LEU A 169 -8.60 12.35 -12.18
CA LEU A 169 -8.13 13.71 -12.45
C LEU A 169 -9.21 14.60 -13.10
N PRO A 170 -10.04 14.08 -14.03
CA PRO A 170 -11.17 14.87 -14.59
C PRO A 170 -12.16 15.35 -13.53
N ASP A 171 -12.40 14.59 -12.46
CA ASP A 171 -13.29 15.00 -11.36
C ASP A 171 -12.78 16.29 -10.71
N VAL A 172 -11.47 16.40 -10.52
CA VAL A 172 -10.82 17.58 -9.94
C VAL A 172 -10.77 18.75 -10.93
N GLU A 173 -10.33 18.50 -12.18
CA GLU A 173 -10.04 19.54 -13.14
C GLU A 173 -11.29 20.07 -13.85
N LEU A 174 -12.28 19.21 -14.12
CA LEU A 174 -13.47 19.56 -14.91
C LEU A 174 -14.73 19.70 -14.07
N TRP A 175 -14.87 18.91 -12.99
CA TRP A 175 -16.09 18.90 -12.17
C TRP A 175 -15.94 19.67 -10.86
N GLY A 176 -14.73 20.18 -10.55
CA GLY A 176 -14.45 21.06 -9.42
C GLY A 176 -14.53 20.40 -8.06
N TYR A 177 -14.07 19.14 -7.97
CA TYR A 177 -13.87 18.42 -6.70
C TYR A 177 -12.52 18.74 -6.09
#